data_b0ffe96b37ca623acc3ee2e6648305f6
#
_entry.id   b0ffe96b37ca623acc3ee2e6648305f6
#
_cell.length_a   1.000
_cell.length_b   1.000
_cell.length_c   1.000
_cell.angle_alpha   90.00
_cell.angle_beta   90.00
_cell.angle_gamma   90.00
#
_symmetry.space_group_name_H-M   'P 1'
#
loop_
_entity.id
_entity.type
_entity.pdbx_description
1 polymer ?
#
loop_
_entity_poly.entity_id
_entity_poly.type
_entity_poly.pdbx_seq_one_letter_code
_entity_poly.pdbx_strand_id
1 'polypeptide(L)'
;MPKAAQIAEEAGCSVRSVFERFADLDALSLATADYAIAQGQAEAVARNVDADRATRIRSHVKTRAVACEKWLPLWRVIVSQEQAALRRRVAMVRAANIERMKLLYGAELSTLTEPDRDSLLLALATLTSFESWDQLRHCYNLSTEDAQALWRSAIDRMLPRNDVLLGTIG
;
A
#
# COMPACT_ATOMS: atom_id res chain seq x y z
N MET A 1 2.02 -14.75 -17.83
CA MET A 1 3.35 -14.09 -17.80
C MET A 1 3.81 -13.75 -19.21
N PRO A 2 4.46 -12.61 -19.44
CA PRO A 2 5.06 -12.31 -20.74
C PRO A 2 6.18 -13.31 -21.06
N LYS A 3 6.37 -13.60 -22.37
CA LYS A 3 7.46 -14.46 -22.83
C LYS A 3 8.78 -13.67 -22.85
N ALA A 4 9.92 -14.37 -22.72
CA ALA A 4 11.24 -13.72 -22.75
C ALA A 4 11.47 -12.86 -24.01
N ALA A 5 10.94 -13.26 -25.17
CA ALA A 5 11.02 -12.48 -26.40
C ALA A 5 10.29 -11.14 -26.31
N GLN A 6 9.10 -11.12 -25.70
CA GLN A 6 8.32 -9.88 -25.51
C GLN A 6 9.02 -8.92 -24.53
N ILE A 7 9.62 -9.48 -23.46
CA ILE A 7 10.39 -8.68 -22.49
C ILE A 7 11.63 -8.08 -23.18
N ALA A 8 12.35 -8.87 -23.97
CA ALA A 8 13.55 -8.43 -24.68
C ALA A 8 13.22 -7.32 -25.70
N GLU A 9 12.12 -7.47 -26.44
CA GLU A 9 11.63 -6.48 -27.40
C GLU A 9 11.30 -5.16 -26.72
N GLU A 10 10.51 -5.20 -25.63
CA GLU A 10 10.11 -4.01 -24.86
C GLU A 10 11.31 -3.32 -24.20
N ALA A 11 12.30 -4.10 -23.75
CA ALA A 11 13.53 -3.60 -23.14
C ALA A 11 14.58 -3.14 -24.17
N GLY A 12 14.35 -3.29 -25.47
CA GLY A 12 15.31 -2.95 -26.51
C GLY A 12 16.60 -3.77 -26.47
N CYS A 13 16.53 -5.04 -26.03
CA CYS A 13 17.69 -5.89 -25.87
C CYS A 13 17.43 -7.29 -26.49
N SER A 14 18.47 -8.17 -26.53
CA SER A 14 18.31 -9.54 -27.01
C SER A 14 17.76 -10.46 -25.89
N VAL A 15 17.08 -11.55 -26.30
CA VAL A 15 16.67 -12.61 -25.36
C VAL A 15 17.88 -13.19 -24.61
N ARG A 16 19.03 -13.28 -25.29
CA ARG A 16 20.28 -13.71 -24.69
C ARG A 16 20.71 -12.79 -23.56
N SER A 17 20.63 -11.45 -23.76
CA SER A 17 20.96 -10.46 -22.73
C SER A 17 20.06 -10.54 -21.51
N VAL A 18 18.79 -10.94 -21.67
CA VAL A 18 17.88 -11.21 -20.55
C VAL A 18 18.40 -12.38 -19.72
N PHE A 19 18.73 -13.52 -20.36
CA PHE A 19 19.19 -14.71 -19.66
C PHE A 19 20.65 -14.65 -19.18
N GLU A 20 21.47 -13.74 -19.70
CA GLU A 20 22.78 -13.43 -19.13
C GLU A 20 22.69 -12.71 -17.77
N ARG A 21 21.59 -11.98 -17.53
CA ARG A 21 21.35 -11.24 -16.26
C ARG A 21 20.48 -11.99 -15.28
N PHE A 22 19.53 -12.79 -15.77
CA PHE A 22 18.57 -13.50 -14.94
C PHE A 22 18.58 -14.97 -15.34
N ALA A 23 18.76 -15.86 -14.39
CA ALA A 23 18.83 -17.30 -14.62
C ALA A 23 17.58 -17.85 -15.36
N ASP A 24 16.41 -17.28 -15.02
CA ASP A 24 15.12 -17.64 -15.58
C ASP A 24 14.12 -16.46 -15.43
N LEU A 25 12.89 -16.66 -15.91
CA LEU A 25 11.82 -15.66 -15.77
C LEU A 25 11.33 -15.47 -14.31
N ASP A 26 11.53 -16.48 -13.48
CA ASP A 26 11.20 -16.39 -12.05
C ASP A 26 12.17 -15.46 -11.32
N ALA A 27 13.45 -15.57 -11.60
CA ALA A 27 14.49 -14.67 -11.10
C ALA A 27 14.24 -13.21 -11.55
N LEU A 28 13.85 -13.02 -12.82
CA LEU A 28 13.45 -11.71 -13.33
C LEU A 28 12.22 -11.16 -12.61
N SER A 29 11.20 -11.99 -12.39
CA SER A 29 9.99 -11.60 -11.67
C SER A 29 10.29 -11.15 -10.24
N LEU A 30 11.17 -11.86 -9.54
CA LEU A 30 11.62 -11.51 -8.20
C LEU A 30 12.40 -10.18 -8.19
N ALA A 31 13.33 -10.00 -9.13
CA ALA A 31 14.09 -8.75 -9.25
C ALA A 31 13.18 -7.55 -9.57
N THR A 32 12.17 -7.75 -10.42
CA THR A 32 11.16 -6.72 -10.73
C THR A 32 10.34 -6.36 -9.49
N ALA A 33 9.90 -7.37 -8.71
CA ALA A 33 9.20 -7.13 -7.46
C ALA A 33 10.07 -6.38 -6.45
N ASP A 34 11.34 -6.77 -6.28
CA ASP A 34 12.28 -6.11 -5.37
C ASP A 34 12.53 -4.65 -5.77
N TYR A 35 12.72 -4.38 -7.06
CA TYR A 35 12.84 -3.02 -7.57
C TYR A 35 11.60 -2.16 -7.26
N ALA A 36 10.42 -2.67 -7.57
CA ALA A 36 9.16 -1.95 -7.33
C ALA A 36 8.93 -1.69 -5.83
N ILE A 37 9.25 -2.67 -4.97
CA ILE A 37 9.14 -2.51 -3.52
C ILE A 37 10.09 -1.42 -3.02
N ALA A 38 11.34 -1.40 -3.47
CA ALA A 38 12.31 -0.39 -3.09
C ALA A 38 11.86 1.01 -3.51
N GLN A 39 11.37 1.18 -4.74
CA GLN A 39 10.82 2.45 -5.23
C GLN A 39 9.56 2.85 -4.45
N GLY A 40 8.62 1.92 -4.27
CA GLY A 40 7.39 2.18 -3.53
C GLY A 40 7.64 2.55 -2.05
N GLN A 41 8.64 1.97 -1.41
CA GLN A 41 9.03 2.33 -0.04
C GLN A 41 9.66 3.73 0.03
N ALA A 42 10.50 4.09 -0.93
CA ALA A 42 11.10 5.42 -1.00
C ALA A 42 10.05 6.53 -1.22
N GLU A 43 9.00 6.24 -2.00
CA GLU A 43 7.89 7.17 -2.27
C GLU A 43 6.89 7.25 -1.11
N ALA A 44 6.70 6.16 -0.38
CA ALA A 44 5.67 6.00 0.65
C ALA A 44 6.13 6.41 2.06
N VAL A 45 7.00 7.39 2.17
CA VAL A 45 7.44 7.94 3.47
C VAL A 45 6.24 8.56 4.20
N ALA A 46 6.09 8.26 5.49
CA ALA A 46 5.10 8.90 6.33
C ALA A 46 5.41 10.41 6.45
N ARG A 47 4.48 11.23 5.98
CA ARG A 47 4.60 12.69 6.00
C ARG A 47 3.55 13.29 6.91
N ASN A 48 3.85 14.44 7.49
CA ASN A 48 2.92 15.17 8.36
C ASN A 48 2.49 14.37 9.60
N VAL A 49 3.38 13.56 10.18
CA VAL A 49 3.10 12.70 11.35
C VAL A 49 2.63 13.55 12.55
N ASP A 50 3.22 14.73 12.73
CA ASP A 50 2.92 15.66 13.83
C ASP A 50 1.79 16.65 13.49
N ALA A 51 1.17 16.53 12.32
CA ALA A 51 0.09 17.43 11.91
C ALA A 51 -1.25 17.04 12.58
N ASP A 52 -2.25 17.92 12.43
CA ASP A 52 -3.63 17.60 12.84
C ASP A 52 -4.16 16.34 12.14
N ARG A 53 -5.15 15.71 12.75
CA ARG A 53 -5.77 14.47 12.29
C ARG A 53 -6.20 14.54 10.82
N ALA A 54 -6.88 15.60 10.41
CA ALA A 54 -7.39 15.71 9.04
C ALA A 54 -6.25 15.79 8.03
N THR A 55 -5.17 16.48 8.36
CA THR A 55 -3.96 16.58 7.53
C THR A 55 -3.23 15.24 7.45
N ARG A 56 -3.10 14.50 8.55
CA ARG A 56 -2.51 13.15 8.55
C ARG A 56 -3.30 12.19 7.64
N ILE A 57 -4.64 12.17 7.77
CA ILE A 57 -5.53 11.34 6.93
C ILE A 57 -5.39 11.72 5.45
N ARG A 58 -5.43 13.01 5.12
CA ARG A 58 -5.26 13.48 3.72
C ARG A 58 -3.92 13.06 3.15
N SER A 59 -2.84 13.22 3.91
CA SER A 59 -1.48 12.86 3.50
C SER A 59 -1.36 11.35 3.25
N HIS A 60 -1.86 10.53 4.17
CA HIS A 60 -1.88 9.08 4.03
C HIS A 60 -2.63 8.65 2.77
N VAL A 61 -3.87 9.10 2.62
CA VAL A 61 -4.72 8.72 1.49
C VAL A 61 -4.11 9.16 0.16
N LYS A 62 -3.58 10.37 0.06
CA LYS A 62 -2.93 10.86 -1.16
C LYS A 62 -1.72 10.01 -1.53
N THR A 63 -0.82 9.76 -0.56
CA THR A 63 0.37 8.95 -0.78
C THR A 63 0.00 7.53 -1.20
N ARG A 64 -1.00 6.95 -0.54
CA ARG A 64 -1.45 5.58 -0.82
C ARG A 64 -2.12 5.46 -2.18
N ALA A 65 -2.99 6.41 -2.55
CA ALA A 65 -3.65 6.45 -3.86
C ALA A 65 -2.64 6.55 -5.01
N VAL A 66 -1.63 7.42 -4.89
CA VAL A 66 -0.56 7.53 -5.88
C VAL A 66 0.20 6.21 -6.03
N ALA A 67 0.53 5.55 -4.92
CA ALA A 67 1.19 4.25 -4.96
C ALA A 67 0.30 3.18 -5.62
N CYS A 68 -1.00 3.17 -5.32
CA CYS A 68 -1.94 2.24 -5.92
C CYS A 68 -2.08 2.47 -7.44
N GLU A 69 -2.28 3.70 -7.90
CA GLU A 69 -2.36 3.99 -9.35
C GLU A 69 -1.09 3.54 -10.08
N LYS A 70 0.08 3.81 -9.52
CA LYS A 70 1.37 3.48 -10.14
C LYS A 70 1.65 1.98 -10.18
N TRP A 71 1.42 1.28 -9.07
CA TRP A 71 1.91 -0.09 -8.90
C TRP A 71 0.85 -1.17 -9.03
N LEU A 72 -0.45 -0.81 -9.17
CA LEU A 72 -1.54 -1.79 -9.29
C LEU A 72 -1.35 -2.80 -10.42
N PRO A 73 -0.91 -2.42 -11.64
CA PRO A 73 -0.70 -3.40 -12.71
C PRO A 73 0.31 -4.49 -12.33
N LEU A 74 1.44 -4.08 -11.72
CA LEU A 74 2.45 -5.04 -11.26
C LEU A 74 1.96 -5.85 -10.05
N TRP A 75 1.23 -5.22 -9.13
CA TRP A 75 0.65 -5.89 -7.96
C TRP A 75 -0.26 -7.05 -8.37
N ARG A 76 -1.14 -6.83 -9.33
CA ARG A 76 -2.02 -7.88 -9.88
C ARG A 76 -1.24 -9.09 -10.39
N VAL A 77 -0.12 -8.84 -11.08
CA VAL A 77 0.76 -9.92 -11.57
C VAL A 77 1.43 -10.65 -10.41
N ILE A 78 1.96 -9.92 -9.44
CA ILE A 78 2.67 -10.51 -8.29
C ILE A 78 1.74 -11.39 -7.45
N VAL A 79 0.53 -10.92 -7.13
CA VAL A 79 -0.40 -11.67 -6.27
C VAL A 79 -1.04 -12.87 -6.98
N SER A 80 -1.07 -12.88 -8.31
CA SER A 80 -1.57 -14.03 -9.09
C SER A 80 -0.57 -15.20 -9.17
N GLN A 81 0.67 -15.01 -8.72
CA GLN A 81 1.70 -16.04 -8.78
C GLN A 81 1.81 -16.82 -7.46
N GLU A 82 1.94 -18.15 -7.58
CA GLU A 82 2.01 -19.05 -6.41
C GLU A 82 3.40 -19.16 -5.77
N GLN A 83 4.38 -18.43 -6.29
CA GLN A 83 5.75 -18.47 -5.76
C GLN A 83 5.84 -18.02 -4.30
N ALA A 84 6.38 -18.88 -3.43
CA ALA A 84 6.55 -18.57 -2.00
C ALA A 84 7.42 -17.32 -1.76
N ALA A 85 8.39 -17.07 -2.63
CA ALA A 85 9.25 -15.88 -2.54
C ALA A 85 8.47 -14.58 -2.82
N LEU A 86 7.55 -14.56 -3.79
CA LEU A 86 6.68 -13.43 -4.06
C LEU A 86 5.65 -13.22 -2.95
N ARG A 87 5.07 -14.31 -2.41
CA ARG A 87 4.17 -14.21 -1.24
C ARG A 87 4.86 -13.56 -0.04
N ARG A 88 6.13 -13.89 0.23
CA ARG A 88 6.90 -13.20 1.30
C ARG A 88 7.05 -11.71 1.04
N ARG A 89 7.29 -11.29 -0.21
CA ARG A 89 7.39 -9.88 -0.58
C ARG A 89 6.07 -9.13 -0.43
N VAL A 90 4.97 -9.74 -0.80
CA VAL A 90 3.62 -9.21 -0.54
C VAL A 90 3.40 -9.00 0.96
N ALA A 91 3.77 -9.99 1.79
CA ALA A 91 3.65 -9.87 3.24
C ALA A 91 4.51 -8.71 3.79
N MET A 92 5.74 -8.53 3.29
CA MET A 92 6.59 -7.39 3.67
C MET A 92 5.97 -6.03 3.30
N VAL A 93 5.38 -5.90 2.13
CA VAL A 93 4.69 -4.66 1.71
C VAL A 93 3.51 -4.36 2.62
N ARG A 94 2.71 -5.38 2.96
CA ARG A 94 1.57 -5.24 3.88
C ARG A 94 2.02 -4.86 5.28
N ALA A 95 3.05 -5.50 5.82
CA ALA A 95 3.63 -5.16 7.12
C ALA A 95 4.17 -3.71 7.16
N ALA A 96 4.90 -3.28 6.13
CA ALA A 96 5.41 -1.92 6.04
C ALA A 96 4.27 -0.87 5.99
N ASN A 97 3.12 -1.21 5.41
CA ASN A 97 1.95 -0.34 5.44
C ASN A 97 1.37 -0.20 6.86
N ILE A 98 1.29 -1.29 7.61
CA ILE A 98 0.85 -1.28 9.02
C ILE A 98 1.79 -0.41 9.86
N GLU A 99 3.12 -0.56 9.73
CA GLU A 99 4.08 0.25 10.48
C GLU A 99 3.94 1.76 10.18
N ARG A 100 3.67 2.13 8.93
CA ARG A 100 3.37 3.54 8.59
C ARG A 100 2.09 4.05 9.26
N MET A 101 1.06 3.23 9.34
CA MET A 101 -0.19 3.61 10.02
C MET A 101 0.01 3.75 11.53
N LYS A 102 0.84 2.93 12.16
CA LYS A 102 1.23 3.10 13.57
C LYS A 102 1.90 4.45 13.81
N LEU A 103 2.76 4.89 12.90
CA LEU A 103 3.39 6.22 12.99
C LEU A 103 2.37 7.36 12.80
N LEU A 104 1.50 7.23 11.80
CA LEU A 104 0.54 8.29 11.45
C LEU A 104 -0.61 8.45 12.46
N TYR A 105 -1.04 7.35 13.07
CA TYR A 105 -2.22 7.30 13.93
C TYR A 105 -1.89 6.92 15.37
N GLY A 106 -0.63 7.07 15.78
CA GLY A 106 -0.17 6.69 17.13
C GLY A 106 -0.98 7.33 18.26
N ALA A 107 -1.39 8.59 18.10
CA ALA A 107 -2.20 9.31 19.10
C ALA A 107 -3.58 8.64 19.27
N GLU A 108 -4.26 8.29 18.19
CA GLU A 108 -5.56 7.61 18.23
C GLU A 108 -5.41 6.16 18.70
N LEU A 109 -4.40 5.47 18.21
CA LEU A 109 -4.13 4.07 18.57
C LEU A 109 -3.76 3.87 20.03
N SER A 110 -3.15 4.87 20.68
CA SER A 110 -2.74 4.81 22.09
C SER A 110 -3.94 4.77 23.06
N THR A 111 -5.13 5.16 22.61
CA THR A 111 -6.36 5.12 23.43
C THR A 111 -7.01 3.75 23.46
N LEU A 112 -6.56 2.81 22.65
CA LEU A 112 -7.14 1.48 22.48
C LEU A 112 -6.38 0.41 23.25
N THR A 113 -7.09 -0.67 23.62
CA THR A 113 -6.46 -1.91 24.07
C THR A 113 -5.63 -2.52 22.95
N GLU A 114 -4.69 -3.41 23.28
CA GLU A 114 -3.84 -4.06 22.26
C GLU A 114 -4.68 -4.83 21.22
N PRO A 115 -5.68 -5.67 21.58
CA PRO A 115 -6.50 -6.36 20.60
C PRO A 115 -7.32 -5.43 19.69
N ASP A 116 -7.85 -4.33 20.25
CA ASP A 116 -8.64 -3.35 19.48
C ASP A 116 -7.76 -2.57 18.51
N ARG A 117 -6.56 -2.24 18.94
CA ARG A 117 -5.54 -1.58 18.11
C ARG A 117 -5.15 -2.43 16.91
N ASP A 118 -4.86 -3.71 17.14
CA ASP A 118 -4.48 -4.64 16.08
C ASP A 118 -5.64 -4.86 15.10
N SER A 119 -6.85 -5.01 15.60
CA SER A 119 -8.06 -5.13 14.79
C SER A 119 -8.28 -3.90 13.92
N LEU A 120 -8.13 -2.70 14.49
CA LEU A 120 -8.26 -1.44 13.74
C LEU A 120 -7.17 -1.30 12.67
N LEU A 121 -5.92 -1.63 13.01
CA LEU A 121 -4.82 -1.59 12.04
C LEU A 121 -5.04 -2.53 10.85
N LEU A 122 -5.52 -3.75 11.10
CA LEU A 122 -5.87 -4.70 10.04
C LEU A 122 -7.03 -4.19 9.18
N ALA A 123 -8.06 -3.61 9.79
CA ALA A 123 -9.19 -3.02 9.07
C ALA A 123 -8.75 -1.84 8.18
N LEU A 124 -7.93 -0.93 8.71
CA LEU A 124 -7.36 0.19 7.94
C LEU A 124 -6.42 -0.29 6.83
N ALA A 125 -5.61 -1.33 7.09
CA ALA A 125 -4.72 -1.91 6.08
C ALA A 125 -5.51 -2.55 4.94
N THR A 126 -6.60 -3.23 5.25
CA THR A 126 -7.51 -3.83 4.27
C THR A 126 -8.22 -2.75 3.46
N LEU A 127 -8.78 -1.74 4.13
CA LEU A 127 -9.44 -0.60 3.48
C LEU A 127 -8.52 0.10 2.49
N THR A 128 -7.24 0.31 2.84
CA THR A 128 -6.28 1.03 2.01
C THR A 128 -5.36 0.12 1.19
N SER A 129 -5.76 -1.13 0.95
CA SER A 129 -5.01 -2.10 0.17
C SER A 129 -5.07 -1.81 -1.35
N PHE A 130 -4.19 -2.44 -2.11
CA PHE A 130 -4.25 -2.41 -3.57
C PHE A 130 -5.54 -3.05 -4.09
N GLU A 131 -6.00 -4.12 -3.44
CA GLU A 131 -7.22 -4.85 -3.78
C GLU A 131 -8.46 -3.97 -3.58
N SER A 132 -8.53 -3.25 -2.47
CA SER A 132 -9.60 -2.29 -2.21
C SER A 132 -9.60 -1.17 -3.25
N TRP A 133 -8.42 -0.62 -3.57
CA TRP A 133 -8.29 0.40 -4.61
C TRP A 133 -8.76 -0.10 -5.96
N ASP A 134 -8.34 -1.31 -6.33
CA ASP A 134 -8.75 -1.96 -7.57
C ASP A 134 -10.27 -2.09 -7.67
N GLN A 135 -10.92 -2.56 -6.61
CA GLN A 135 -12.38 -2.63 -6.54
C GLN A 135 -13.03 -1.25 -6.75
N LEU A 136 -12.59 -0.23 -6.02
CA LEU A 136 -13.16 1.12 -6.12
C LEU A 136 -13.04 1.68 -7.55
N ARG A 137 -11.86 1.51 -8.16
CA ARG A 137 -11.56 2.08 -9.47
C ARG A 137 -12.18 1.31 -10.64
N HIS A 138 -12.14 -0.03 -10.60
CA HIS A 138 -12.48 -0.87 -11.75
C HIS A 138 -13.80 -1.63 -11.61
N CYS A 139 -14.25 -1.97 -10.38
CA CYS A 139 -15.55 -2.61 -10.20
C CYS A 139 -16.64 -1.58 -9.95
N TYR A 140 -16.37 -0.54 -9.14
CA TYR A 140 -17.35 0.52 -8.84
C TYR A 140 -17.18 1.77 -9.70
N ASN A 141 -16.20 1.83 -10.61
CA ASN A 141 -15.94 2.93 -11.53
C ASN A 141 -15.83 4.31 -10.86
N LEU A 142 -15.33 4.36 -9.62
CA LEU A 142 -15.12 5.64 -8.95
C LEU A 142 -13.95 6.39 -9.61
N SER A 143 -14.03 7.71 -9.66
CA SER A 143 -12.86 8.55 -9.97
C SER A 143 -11.78 8.39 -8.89
N THR A 144 -10.53 8.76 -9.20
CA THR A 144 -9.45 8.79 -8.21
C THR A 144 -9.79 9.70 -7.02
N GLU A 145 -10.47 10.81 -7.28
CA GLU A 145 -10.90 11.78 -6.26
C GLU A 145 -11.99 11.20 -5.36
N ASP A 146 -13.00 10.54 -5.93
CA ASP A 146 -14.08 9.92 -5.17
C ASP A 146 -13.58 8.75 -4.32
N ALA A 147 -12.70 7.90 -4.88
CA ALA A 147 -12.07 6.82 -4.14
C ALA A 147 -11.23 7.33 -2.96
N GLN A 148 -10.47 8.42 -3.15
CA GLN A 148 -9.76 9.08 -2.06
C GLN A 148 -10.72 9.71 -1.04
N ALA A 149 -11.83 10.31 -1.48
CA ALA A 149 -12.83 10.88 -0.58
C ALA A 149 -13.48 9.80 0.29
N LEU A 150 -13.81 8.65 -0.32
CA LEU A 150 -14.31 7.49 0.41
C LEU A 150 -13.31 7.00 1.45
N TRP A 151 -12.05 6.79 1.08
CA TRP A 151 -11.02 6.37 2.02
C TRP A 151 -10.85 7.37 3.17
N ARG A 152 -10.80 8.69 2.90
CA ARG A 152 -10.69 9.72 3.95
C ARG A 152 -11.85 9.64 4.94
N SER A 153 -13.08 9.56 4.42
CA SER A 153 -14.28 9.48 5.25
C SER A 153 -14.31 8.21 6.09
N ALA A 154 -13.95 7.06 5.51
CA ALA A 154 -13.93 5.79 6.21
C ALA A 154 -12.86 5.77 7.31
N ILE A 155 -11.63 6.20 7.02
CA ILE A 155 -10.54 6.29 8.01
C ILE A 155 -10.95 7.21 9.17
N ASP A 156 -11.52 8.39 8.87
CA ASP A 156 -11.94 9.34 9.91
C ASP A 156 -13.03 8.78 10.82
N ARG A 157 -13.93 7.95 10.29
CA ARG A 157 -14.97 7.29 11.10
C ARG A 157 -14.45 6.12 11.91
N MET A 158 -13.43 5.41 11.42
CA MET A 158 -12.86 4.24 12.09
C MET A 158 -11.91 4.62 13.22
N LEU A 159 -11.16 5.69 13.07
CA LEU A 159 -10.23 6.14 14.11
C LEU A 159 -10.99 6.67 15.32
N PRO A 160 -10.60 6.30 16.56
CA PRO A 160 -11.21 6.86 17.75
C PRO A 160 -11.04 8.38 17.80
N ARG A 161 -12.00 9.06 18.40
CA ARG A 161 -11.91 10.49 18.69
C ARG A 161 -11.23 10.69 20.03
N ASN A 162 -10.23 11.55 20.07
CA ASN A 162 -9.57 11.92 21.33
C ASN A 162 -10.41 12.98 22.06
N ASP A 163 -11.62 12.63 22.53
CA ASP A 163 -12.48 13.53 23.29
C ASP A 163 -12.00 13.73 24.75
N VAL A 164 -10.71 13.48 25.05
CA VAL A 164 -10.18 13.46 26.44
C VAL A 164 -9.73 14.84 26.95
N LEU A 165 -10.07 15.96 26.34
CA LEU A 165 -9.64 17.28 26.85
C LEU A 165 -10.75 18.29 27.12
N LEU A 166 -12.02 17.90 27.30
CA LEU A 166 -13.09 18.85 27.68
C LEU A 166 -13.84 18.47 28.96
N GLY A 167 -13.31 17.61 29.78
CA GLY A 167 -13.99 17.15 31.00
C GLY A 167 -13.19 17.28 32.27
N THR A 168 -12.59 18.44 32.59
CA THR A 168 -12.25 18.77 34.01
C THR A 168 -11.98 20.28 34.16
N ILE A 169 -13.01 21.07 34.02
CA ILE A 169 -13.12 22.35 34.75
C ILE A 169 -14.58 22.41 35.24
N GLY A 170 -14.78 21.95 36.43
CA GLY A 170 -16.00 22.06 37.20
C GLY A 170 -15.66 21.94 38.66
#